data_d455fe8f0ed1264ab6b078862c3f1955
#
_entry.id   d455fe8f0ed1264ab6b078862c3f1955
#
_cell.length_a   1.000
_cell.length_b   1.000
_cell.length_c   1.000
_cell.angle_alpha   90.00
_cell.angle_beta   90.00
_cell.angle_gamma   90.00
#
_symmetry.space_group_name_H-M   'P 1'
#
loop_
_entity.id
_entity.type
_entity.pdbx_description
1 polymer ?
#
loop_
_entity_poly.entity_id
_entity_poly.type
_entity_poly.pdbx_seq_one_letter_code
_entity_poly.pdbx_strand_id
1 'polypeptide(L)'
;MKSAFLLAALLPALALADSVNVSLTNKALKGKGLPAVHVEILEPIAGFRLTLARDGGKPQEWKGGGRPGVTRTIELNQPEGASKWAGELVINLPNGTTGTMPLEFDTELVGPLTMTMDKDKDVDIPGRKLRFSLNQPIAKVHLRVLMDTGATVVDDDITFNGEPAGTKLEVTWPEGKGQVLKVELRAWAKSGVFNGVELTPWRIDIPHEEVNFASGKWDVSPEEAVKLESSLKLILEAIEKFGSLAEIKLYIAGHTDTVGPTASNRTLSLNRARSIGTWFRKKGVRIPVRYEGFGEDALLVATNDEQEEAKNRRAEYIIAIDDPSTKNVPFQPKWQRL
;
A
#
# COMPACT_ATOMS: atom_id res chain seq x y z
N MET A 1 -25.60 0.44 -7.48
CA MET A 1 -26.82 -0.18 -8.03
C MET A 1 -27.95 0.11 -7.05
N LYS A 2 -28.97 0.85 -7.51
CA LYS A 2 -30.18 1.14 -6.71
C LYS A 2 -31.10 -0.07 -6.86
N SER A 3 -31.22 -0.89 -5.81
CA SER A 3 -32.22 -1.97 -5.78
C SER A 3 -33.51 -1.41 -5.17
N ALA A 4 -34.56 -1.36 -5.98
CA ALA A 4 -35.90 -1.08 -5.51
C ALA A 4 -36.50 -2.39 -4.94
N PHE A 5 -36.87 -2.41 -3.68
CA PHE A 5 -37.62 -3.49 -3.05
C PHE A 5 -39.11 -3.15 -3.07
N LEU A 6 -39.93 -4.07 -3.60
CA LEU A 6 -41.38 -3.99 -3.52
C LEU A 6 -41.81 -4.49 -2.15
N LEU A 7 -42.38 -3.60 -1.32
CA LEU A 7 -42.91 -3.93 0.00
C LEU A 7 -44.41 -4.30 -0.14
N ALA A 8 -44.79 -5.49 0.32
CA ALA A 8 -46.19 -5.84 0.44
C ALA A 8 -46.78 -5.21 1.72
N ALA A 9 -47.71 -4.28 1.60
CA ALA A 9 -48.37 -3.61 2.71
C ALA A 9 -49.87 -3.91 2.74
N LEU A 10 -50.39 -4.23 3.91
CA LEU A 10 -51.82 -4.36 4.21
C LEU A 10 -52.42 -3.00 4.60
N LEU A 11 -53.56 -2.65 3.99
CA LEU A 11 -54.36 -1.42 4.03
C LEU A 11 -54.55 -0.75 5.42
N PRO A 12 -54.36 0.60 5.59
CA PRO A 12 -54.71 1.71 4.67
C PRO A 12 -53.46 2.46 4.12
N ALA A 13 -52.65 1.78 3.38
CA ALA A 13 -51.36 2.26 2.88
C ALA A 13 -51.50 3.02 1.52
N LEU A 14 -52.67 3.05 0.87
CA LEU A 14 -52.82 3.61 -0.46
C LEU A 14 -52.56 5.14 -0.56
N ALA A 15 -52.81 5.91 0.48
CA ALA A 15 -52.56 7.34 0.50
C ALA A 15 -51.10 7.74 0.82
N LEU A 16 -50.31 6.80 1.29
CA LEU A 16 -48.91 7.01 1.71
C LEU A 16 -47.90 6.76 0.57
N ALA A 17 -48.22 5.79 -0.29
CA ALA A 17 -47.33 5.43 -1.39
C ALA A 17 -47.19 6.59 -2.43
N ASP A 18 -48.16 7.51 -2.44
CA ASP A 18 -48.16 8.67 -3.33
C ASP A 18 -47.42 9.89 -2.75
N SER A 19 -47.28 9.96 -1.40
CA SER A 19 -46.72 11.17 -0.74
C SER A 19 -45.22 11.13 -0.55
N VAL A 20 -44.61 9.95 -0.41
CA VAL A 20 -43.16 9.76 -0.28
C VAL A 20 -42.66 8.51 -0.99
N ASN A 21 -41.43 8.59 -1.49
CA ASN A 21 -40.68 7.43 -1.99
C ASN A 21 -39.52 7.15 -1.04
N VAL A 22 -39.38 5.89 -0.60
CA VAL A 22 -38.29 5.47 0.29
C VAL A 22 -37.32 4.57 -0.48
N SER A 23 -36.05 4.95 -0.49
CA SER A 23 -34.98 4.16 -1.08
C SER A 23 -33.80 4.02 -0.12
N LEU A 24 -32.93 3.04 -0.37
CA LEU A 24 -31.84 2.69 0.52
C LEU A 24 -30.49 2.74 -0.19
N THR A 25 -29.48 3.27 0.50
CA THR A 25 -28.09 2.93 0.29
C THR A 25 -27.76 1.85 1.30
N ASN A 26 -27.92 0.58 0.93
CA ASN A 26 -27.74 -0.55 1.84
C ASN A 26 -26.30 -0.97 2.04
N LYS A 27 -25.36 -0.52 1.19
CA LYS A 27 -23.94 -0.81 1.30
C LYS A 27 -23.12 0.46 1.12
N ALA A 28 -22.18 0.70 2.04
CA ALA A 28 -21.26 1.82 2.01
C ALA A 28 -19.85 1.39 2.37
N LEU A 29 -18.85 2.18 1.97
CA LEU A 29 -17.46 1.98 2.33
C LEU A 29 -17.09 2.90 3.49
N LYS A 30 -16.54 2.37 4.56
CA LYS A 30 -16.05 3.15 5.70
C LYS A 30 -15.05 4.23 5.23
N GLY A 31 -15.27 5.47 5.66
CA GLY A 31 -14.48 6.63 5.24
C GLY A 31 -14.92 7.27 3.91
N LYS A 32 -15.91 6.67 3.19
CA LYS A 32 -16.51 7.27 1.98
C LYS A 32 -18.00 7.58 2.12
N GLY A 33 -18.63 7.12 3.20
CA GLY A 33 -20.04 7.34 3.50
C GLY A 33 -20.56 6.27 4.46
N LEU A 34 -21.85 6.40 4.79
CA LEU A 34 -22.60 5.44 5.62
C LEU A 34 -23.77 4.87 4.82
N PRO A 35 -24.26 3.66 5.17
CA PRO A 35 -25.58 3.25 4.72
C PRO A 35 -26.63 4.28 5.08
N ALA A 36 -27.67 4.45 4.25
CA ALA A 36 -28.63 5.53 4.45
C ALA A 36 -30.04 5.14 4.00
N VAL A 37 -31.04 5.74 4.65
CA VAL A 37 -32.42 5.80 4.19
C VAL A 37 -32.62 7.14 3.48
N HIS A 38 -33.18 7.10 2.28
CA HIS A 38 -33.55 8.27 1.50
C HIS A 38 -35.07 8.37 1.47
N VAL A 39 -35.62 9.47 1.98
CA VAL A 39 -37.03 9.81 1.95
C VAL A 39 -37.23 10.95 0.97
N GLU A 40 -37.71 10.64 -0.21
CA GLU A 40 -38.06 11.62 -1.24
C GLU A 40 -39.52 12.03 -1.04
N ILE A 41 -39.78 13.32 -0.96
CA ILE A 41 -41.11 13.88 -0.77
C ILE A 41 -41.72 14.13 -2.13
N LEU A 42 -42.81 13.44 -2.44
CA LEU A 42 -43.50 13.52 -3.72
C LEU A 42 -44.64 14.52 -3.68
N GLU A 43 -45.39 14.56 -2.56
CA GLU A 43 -46.49 15.49 -2.32
C GLU A 43 -46.25 16.29 -1.02
N PRO A 44 -47.00 17.40 -0.78
CA PRO A 44 -46.87 18.18 0.43
C PRO A 44 -47.17 17.33 1.69
N ILE A 45 -46.21 17.29 2.64
CA ILE A 45 -46.34 16.67 3.95
C ILE A 45 -46.12 17.70 5.05
N ALA A 46 -46.77 17.55 6.19
CA ALA A 46 -46.49 18.37 7.39
C ALA A 46 -45.15 17.98 8.03
N GLY A 47 -44.74 16.74 7.86
CA GLY A 47 -43.44 16.21 8.30
C GLY A 47 -43.43 14.68 8.38
N PHE A 48 -42.25 14.13 8.66
CA PHE A 48 -42.13 12.71 8.95
C PHE A 48 -41.27 12.44 10.21
N ARG A 49 -41.46 11.27 10.77
CA ARG A 49 -40.63 10.70 11.84
C ARG A 49 -40.21 9.30 11.42
N LEU A 50 -38.90 9.07 11.31
CA LEU A 50 -38.32 7.75 11.09
C LEU A 50 -37.80 7.25 12.45
N THR A 51 -38.24 6.06 12.86
CA THR A 51 -37.74 5.38 14.07
C THR A 51 -37.21 4.03 13.66
N LEU A 52 -35.92 3.79 13.89
CA LEU A 52 -35.25 2.52 13.56
C LEU A 52 -34.41 2.04 14.72
N ALA A 53 -34.46 0.74 14.97
CA ALA A 53 -33.56 0.03 15.88
C ALA A 53 -32.60 -0.84 15.08
N ARG A 54 -31.31 -0.76 15.43
CA ARG A 54 -30.28 -1.62 14.85
C ARG A 54 -30.13 -2.89 15.70
N ASP A 55 -30.18 -4.07 15.06
CA ASP A 55 -29.93 -5.39 15.66
C ASP A 55 -30.75 -5.61 16.96
N GLY A 56 -32.00 -5.13 17.00
CA GLY A 56 -32.88 -5.21 18.17
C GLY A 56 -32.49 -4.30 19.35
N GLY A 57 -31.54 -3.36 19.12
CA GLY A 57 -31.09 -2.40 20.13
C GLY A 57 -32.06 -1.27 20.40
N LYS A 58 -31.57 -0.20 21.03
CA LYS A 58 -32.39 1.00 21.32
C LYS A 58 -32.81 1.70 20.03
N PRO A 59 -34.08 2.06 19.85
CA PRO A 59 -34.54 2.85 18.72
C PRO A 59 -33.86 4.21 18.66
N GLN A 60 -33.56 4.63 17.46
CA GLN A 60 -33.09 5.99 17.11
C GLN A 60 -34.19 6.69 16.33
N GLU A 61 -34.36 7.98 16.55
CA GLU A 61 -35.42 8.78 15.94
C GLU A 61 -34.84 9.91 15.11
N TRP A 62 -35.35 10.07 13.89
CA TRP A 62 -35.07 11.21 13.01
C TRP A 62 -36.38 11.86 12.60
N LYS A 63 -36.35 13.19 12.52
CA LYS A 63 -37.48 14.00 12.06
C LYS A 63 -37.09 14.77 10.83
N GLY A 64 -38.00 14.93 9.93
CA GLY A 64 -37.78 15.66 8.72
C GLY A 64 -39.08 16.12 8.05
N GLY A 65 -38.91 16.81 6.96
CA GLY A 65 -39.98 17.31 6.13
C GLY A 65 -39.38 18.09 4.97
N GLY A 66 -40.22 18.62 4.12
CA GLY A 66 -39.77 19.40 2.99
C GLY A 66 -40.89 19.66 2.00
N ARG A 67 -40.54 20.31 0.91
CA ARG A 67 -41.41 20.51 -0.24
C ARG A 67 -41.32 19.31 -1.19
N PRO A 68 -42.30 19.06 -2.04
CA PRO A 68 -42.21 18.07 -3.10
C PRO A 68 -40.91 18.22 -3.92
N GLY A 69 -40.31 17.11 -4.29
CA GLY A 69 -39.01 17.02 -4.97
C GLY A 69 -37.78 17.06 -4.07
N VAL A 70 -37.94 17.21 -2.75
CA VAL A 70 -36.83 17.18 -1.80
C VAL A 70 -36.59 15.77 -1.31
N THR A 71 -35.35 15.28 -1.39
CA THR A 71 -34.91 14.02 -0.77
C THR A 71 -34.17 14.32 0.54
N ARG A 72 -34.62 13.66 1.62
CA ARG A 72 -33.92 13.65 2.90
C ARG A 72 -33.13 12.38 3.06
N THR A 73 -31.80 12.52 3.24
CA THR A 73 -30.89 11.41 3.46
C THR A 73 -30.62 11.28 4.94
N ILE A 74 -30.91 10.13 5.51
CA ILE A 74 -30.68 9.79 6.91
C ILE A 74 -29.56 8.73 6.93
N GLU A 75 -28.37 9.15 7.32
CA GLU A 75 -27.22 8.25 7.47
C GLU A 75 -27.39 7.37 8.70
N LEU A 76 -27.10 6.07 8.54
CA LEU A 76 -27.23 5.06 9.56
C LEU A 76 -25.87 4.73 10.18
N ASN A 77 -25.63 5.22 11.38
CA ASN A 77 -24.38 4.95 12.08
C ASN A 77 -24.35 3.51 12.60
N GLN A 78 -23.40 2.72 12.10
CA GLN A 78 -23.20 1.32 12.47
C GLN A 78 -21.72 0.96 12.49
N PRO A 79 -21.32 -0.14 13.19
CA PRO A 79 -19.98 -0.71 13.08
C PRO A 79 -19.76 -1.31 11.70
N GLU A 80 -18.51 -1.63 11.40
CA GLU A 80 -18.17 -2.43 10.21
C GLU A 80 -18.87 -3.78 10.25
N GLY A 81 -19.30 -4.23 9.06
CA GLY A 81 -20.03 -5.46 8.88
C GLY A 81 -21.51 -5.22 8.56
N ALA A 82 -22.26 -6.32 8.57
CA ALA A 82 -23.70 -6.31 8.35
C ALA A 82 -24.43 -5.87 9.62
N SER A 83 -25.53 -5.13 9.44
CA SER A 83 -26.47 -4.77 10.51
C SER A 83 -27.89 -4.85 9.98
N LYS A 84 -28.80 -5.30 10.83
CA LYS A 84 -30.24 -5.36 10.54
C LYS A 84 -30.94 -4.18 11.20
N TRP A 85 -31.73 -3.46 10.40
CA TRP A 85 -32.51 -2.33 10.88
C TRP A 85 -34.00 -2.63 10.77
N ALA A 86 -34.74 -2.33 11.84
CA ALA A 86 -36.17 -2.50 11.87
C ALA A 86 -36.86 -1.35 12.61
N GLY A 87 -38.05 -0.97 12.15
CA GLY A 87 -38.83 0.11 12.75
C GLY A 87 -39.92 0.63 11.81
N GLU A 88 -40.15 1.93 11.84
CA GLU A 88 -41.26 2.52 11.10
C GLU A 88 -40.94 3.96 10.62
N LEU A 89 -41.55 4.33 9.53
CA LEU A 89 -41.65 5.71 9.05
C LEU A 89 -43.08 6.20 9.21
N VAL A 90 -43.28 7.22 10.06
CA VAL A 90 -44.57 7.91 10.28
C VAL A 90 -44.57 9.19 9.49
N ILE A 91 -45.57 9.40 8.65
CA ILE A 91 -45.76 10.59 7.82
C ILE A 91 -46.99 11.34 8.29
N ASN A 92 -46.85 12.64 8.50
CA ASN A 92 -47.94 13.54 8.87
C ASN A 92 -48.35 14.35 7.64
N LEU A 93 -49.60 14.23 7.25
CA LEU A 93 -50.19 14.99 6.13
C LEU A 93 -50.71 16.36 6.60
N PRO A 94 -50.85 17.36 5.66
CA PRO A 94 -51.30 18.68 6.05
C PRO A 94 -52.74 18.73 6.59
N ASN A 95 -53.55 17.72 6.28
CA ASN A 95 -54.92 17.58 6.77
C ASN A 95 -55.01 16.97 8.19
N GLY A 96 -53.87 16.72 8.84
CA GLY A 96 -53.80 16.09 10.17
C GLY A 96 -53.82 14.57 10.17
N THR A 97 -53.99 13.92 9.05
CA THR A 97 -53.93 12.46 8.94
C THR A 97 -52.48 11.98 9.06
N THR A 98 -52.30 10.84 9.71
CA THR A 98 -50.99 10.18 9.82
C THR A 98 -51.02 8.83 9.12
N GLY A 99 -49.91 8.50 8.49
CA GLY A 99 -49.71 7.15 7.95
C GLY A 99 -48.39 6.56 8.42
N THR A 100 -48.37 5.23 8.57
CA THR A 100 -47.21 4.50 9.08
C THR A 100 -46.78 3.43 8.07
N MET A 101 -45.49 3.40 7.79
CA MET A 101 -44.84 2.41 6.91
C MET A 101 -43.84 1.61 7.76
N PRO A 102 -44.00 0.32 7.97
CA PRO A 102 -43.03 -0.53 8.62
C PRO A 102 -41.79 -0.68 7.70
N LEU A 103 -40.60 -0.68 8.29
CA LEU A 103 -39.34 -0.84 7.57
C LEU A 103 -38.50 -1.94 8.23
N GLU A 104 -38.02 -2.86 7.41
CA GLU A 104 -37.07 -3.88 7.81
C GLU A 104 -36.09 -4.11 6.65
N PHE A 105 -34.79 -3.96 6.91
CA PHE A 105 -33.76 -4.09 5.89
C PHE A 105 -32.38 -4.34 6.47
N ASP A 106 -31.50 -4.91 5.65
CA ASP A 106 -30.11 -5.13 6.00
C ASP A 106 -29.22 -4.07 5.35
N THR A 107 -28.17 -3.72 6.08
CA THR A 107 -27.12 -2.81 5.59
C THR A 107 -25.75 -3.42 5.83
N GLU A 108 -24.74 -2.98 5.05
CA GLU A 108 -23.35 -3.39 5.20
C GLU A 108 -22.44 -2.14 5.16
N LEU A 109 -21.66 -1.93 6.23
CA LEU A 109 -20.56 -0.97 6.23
C LEU A 109 -19.25 -1.73 6.04
N VAL A 110 -18.70 -1.64 4.85
CA VAL A 110 -17.50 -2.38 4.46
C VAL A 110 -16.26 -1.61 4.92
N GLY A 111 -15.43 -2.25 5.72
CA GLY A 111 -14.12 -1.73 6.11
C GLY A 111 -13.09 -1.80 4.99
N PRO A 112 -11.91 -1.17 5.15
CA PRO A 112 -10.81 -1.28 4.20
C PRO A 112 -10.29 -2.71 4.14
N LEU A 113 -9.89 -3.14 2.93
CA LEU A 113 -9.18 -4.40 2.78
C LEU A 113 -7.75 -4.23 3.25
N THR A 114 -7.28 -5.07 4.18
CA THR A 114 -5.88 -5.18 4.58
C THR A 114 -5.29 -6.49 4.11
N MET A 115 -4.07 -6.40 3.56
CA MET A 115 -3.25 -7.55 3.19
C MET A 115 -2.10 -7.66 4.19
N THR A 116 -1.90 -8.84 4.75
CA THR A 116 -0.80 -9.15 5.65
C THR A 116 0.17 -10.09 4.94
N MET A 117 1.45 -9.70 4.90
CA MET A 117 2.54 -10.44 4.29
C MET A 117 3.81 -10.19 5.11
N ASP A 118 4.48 -11.24 5.53
CA ASP A 118 5.81 -11.19 6.17
C ASP A 118 6.87 -11.22 5.06
N LYS A 119 7.64 -10.15 4.92
CA LYS A 119 8.64 -10.03 3.84
C LYS A 119 9.70 -11.11 3.86
N ASP A 120 10.05 -11.63 5.03
CA ASP A 120 11.11 -12.63 5.18
C ASP A 120 10.63 -14.08 5.00
N LYS A 121 9.35 -14.34 5.27
CA LYS A 121 8.78 -15.71 5.25
C LYS A 121 7.83 -15.96 4.07
N ASP A 122 7.17 -14.90 3.61
CA ASP A 122 6.09 -14.99 2.64
C ASP A 122 6.49 -14.58 1.22
N VAL A 123 7.68 -13.96 1.07
CA VAL A 123 8.22 -13.53 -0.21
C VAL A 123 9.38 -14.44 -0.60
N ASP A 124 9.14 -15.35 -1.52
CA ASP A 124 10.15 -16.27 -2.04
C ASP A 124 10.33 -16.04 -3.55
N ILE A 125 11.15 -15.03 -3.88
CA ILE A 125 11.43 -14.67 -5.28
C ILE A 125 12.14 -15.80 -6.04
N PRO A 126 13.19 -16.47 -5.49
CA PRO A 126 13.81 -17.62 -6.13
C PRO A 126 12.84 -18.79 -6.34
N GLY A 127 11.97 -19.06 -5.36
CA GLY A 127 10.92 -20.09 -5.46
C GLY A 127 9.70 -19.65 -6.26
N ARG A 128 9.68 -18.42 -6.76
CA ARG A 128 8.60 -17.85 -7.57
C ARG A 128 7.23 -17.93 -6.91
N LYS A 129 7.13 -17.50 -5.65
CA LYS A 129 5.87 -17.53 -4.89
C LYS A 129 5.76 -16.41 -3.87
N LEU A 130 4.53 -15.99 -3.65
CA LEU A 130 4.13 -15.09 -2.58
C LEU A 130 3.03 -15.74 -1.75
N ARG A 131 3.09 -15.52 -0.44
CA ARG A 131 2.04 -15.90 0.50
C ARG A 131 1.52 -14.65 1.19
N PHE A 132 0.21 -14.62 1.42
CA PHE A 132 -0.45 -13.49 2.07
C PHE A 132 -1.75 -13.94 2.72
N SER A 133 -2.33 -13.08 3.54
CA SER A 133 -3.69 -13.24 4.04
C SER A 133 -4.44 -11.92 3.98
N LEU A 134 -5.77 -11.98 3.94
CA LEU A 134 -6.65 -10.82 3.90
C LEU A 134 -7.55 -10.81 5.13
N ASN A 135 -7.95 -9.62 5.58
CA ASN A 135 -8.94 -9.46 6.66
C ASN A 135 -10.40 -9.64 6.20
N GLN A 136 -10.64 -9.97 4.94
CA GLN A 136 -11.95 -10.25 4.36
C GLN A 136 -11.86 -11.46 3.42
N PRO A 137 -12.99 -12.17 3.16
CA PRO A 137 -13.02 -13.26 2.20
C PRO A 137 -12.59 -12.82 0.81
N ILE A 138 -11.68 -13.58 0.20
CA ILE A 138 -11.10 -13.25 -1.10
C ILE A 138 -12.05 -13.62 -2.25
N ALA A 139 -12.05 -12.81 -3.33
CA ALA A 139 -12.69 -13.13 -4.59
C ALA A 139 -11.65 -13.51 -5.66
N LYS A 140 -10.64 -12.68 -5.84
CA LYS A 140 -9.57 -12.87 -6.83
C LYS A 140 -8.33 -12.07 -6.49
N VAL A 141 -7.23 -12.40 -7.15
CA VAL A 141 -6.06 -11.53 -7.25
C VAL A 141 -5.71 -11.30 -8.71
N HIS A 142 -5.07 -10.18 -8.99
CA HIS A 142 -4.35 -9.92 -10.22
C HIS A 142 -2.86 -9.98 -9.90
N LEU A 143 -2.14 -10.84 -10.57
CA LEU A 143 -0.69 -11.01 -10.42
C LEU A 143 0.00 -10.59 -11.71
N ARG A 144 0.94 -9.66 -11.60
CA ARG A 144 1.81 -9.27 -12.69
C ARG A 144 3.25 -9.37 -12.27
N VAL A 145 4.08 -10.03 -13.08
CA VAL A 145 5.52 -10.17 -12.83
C VAL A 145 6.29 -9.71 -14.07
N LEU A 146 7.10 -8.68 -13.88
CA LEU A 146 7.97 -8.09 -14.89
C LEU A 146 9.42 -8.47 -14.61
N MET A 147 10.12 -8.90 -15.66
CA MET A 147 11.55 -9.24 -15.62
C MET A 147 12.41 -8.05 -16.05
N ASP A 148 13.68 -8.06 -15.70
CA ASP A 148 14.67 -7.03 -16.08
C ASP A 148 15.03 -7.07 -17.58
N THR A 149 14.59 -8.09 -18.31
CA THR A 149 14.60 -8.15 -19.77
C THR A 149 13.48 -7.35 -20.43
N GLY A 150 12.55 -6.79 -19.65
CA GLY A 150 11.32 -6.15 -20.13
C GLY A 150 10.18 -7.13 -20.42
N ALA A 151 10.41 -8.44 -20.27
CA ALA A 151 9.38 -9.45 -20.48
C ALA A 151 8.43 -9.52 -19.27
N THR A 152 7.13 -9.60 -19.53
CA THR A 152 6.11 -9.95 -18.52
C THR A 152 5.88 -11.45 -18.58
N VAL A 153 6.11 -12.16 -17.47
CA VAL A 153 5.98 -13.63 -17.40
C VAL A 153 4.60 -14.08 -16.94
N VAL A 154 3.87 -13.21 -16.26
CA VAL A 154 2.46 -13.37 -15.90
C VAL A 154 1.81 -12.00 -15.79
N ASP A 155 0.57 -11.89 -16.25
CA ASP A 155 -0.29 -10.68 -16.14
C ASP A 155 -1.73 -11.17 -16.20
N ASP A 156 -2.17 -11.86 -15.12
CA ASP A 156 -3.42 -12.62 -15.12
C ASP A 156 -4.18 -12.50 -13.78
N ASP A 157 -5.48 -12.72 -13.88
CA ASP A 157 -6.39 -12.87 -12.75
C ASP A 157 -6.43 -14.34 -12.28
N ILE A 158 -6.22 -14.54 -10.98
CA ILE A 158 -6.36 -15.83 -10.28
C ILE A 158 -7.63 -15.74 -9.43
N THR A 159 -8.62 -16.57 -9.75
CA THR A 159 -9.88 -16.64 -9.03
C THR A 159 -9.78 -17.56 -7.83
N PHE A 160 -10.40 -17.17 -6.72
CA PHE A 160 -10.50 -17.92 -5.48
C PHE A 160 -11.95 -18.29 -5.17
N ASN A 161 -12.17 -19.33 -4.35
CA ASN A 161 -13.52 -19.80 -4.00
C ASN A 161 -14.16 -19.03 -2.83
N GLY A 162 -13.52 -17.95 -2.41
CA GLY A 162 -13.98 -17.12 -1.30
C GLY A 162 -13.48 -17.60 0.03
N GLU A 163 -12.24 -18.02 0.07
CA GLU A 163 -11.56 -18.43 1.29
C GLU A 163 -11.74 -17.38 2.37
N PRO A 164 -12.02 -17.81 3.62
CA PRO A 164 -12.33 -16.91 4.73
C PRO A 164 -11.19 -15.92 5.05
N ALA A 165 -11.54 -14.84 5.73
CA ALA A 165 -10.58 -13.91 6.31
C ALA A 165 -9.53 -14.65 7.15
N GLY A 166 -8.26 -14.24 7.03
CA GLY A 166 -7.12 -14.83 7.74
C GLY A 166 -6.54 -16.08 7.10
N THR A 167 -7.19 -16.67 6.09
CA THR A 167 -6.63 -17.82 5.36
C THR A 167 -5.31 -17.44 4.70
N LYS A 168 -4.27 -18.28 4.87
CA LYS A 168 -3.00 -18.12 4.17
C LYS A 168 -3.14 -18.56 2.74
N LEU A 169 -2.97 -17.64 1.82
CA LEU A 169 -3.09 -17.83 0.37
C LEU A 169 -1.71 -17.85 -0.25
N GLU A 170 -1.56 -18.54 -1.37
CA GLU A 170 -0.32 -18.61 -2.13
C GLU A 170 -0.60 -18.34 -3.62
N VAL A 171 0.28 -17.55 -4.24
CA VAL A 171 0.33 -17.35 -5.68
C VAL A 171 1.73 -17.66 -6.18
N THR A 172 1.82 -18.20 -7.40
CA THR A 172 3.07 -18.57 -8.06
C THR A 172 3.10 -18.04 -9.48
N TRP A 173 4.31 -17.97 -10.05
CA TRP A 173 4.50 -17.57 -11.43
C TRP A 173 5.54 -18.46 -12.15
N PRO A 174 5.50 -18.56 -13.50
CA PRO A 174 6.43 -19.35 -14.27
C PRO A 174 7.84 -18.77 -14.24
N GLU A 175 8.82 -19.57 -14.65
CA GLU A 175 10.19 -19.12 -14.82
C GLU A 175 10.29 -18.12 -15.98
N GLY A 176 11.12 -17.09 -15.80
CA GLY A 176 11.44 -16.09 -16.81
C GLY A 176 12.94 -15.93 -16.99
N LYS A 177 13.37 -15.37 -18.13
CA LYS A 177 14.77 -15.01 -18.35
C LYS A 177 15.12 -13.73 -17.62
N GLY A 178 16.26 -13.72 -16.92
CA GLY A 178 16.74 -12.57 -16.16
C GLY A 178 16.28 -12.58 -14.70
N GLN A 179 16.33 -11.43 -14.04
CA GLN A 179 15.90 -11.25 -12.68
C GLN A 179 14.48 -10.66 -12.62
N VAL A 180 13.74 -10.97 -11.57
CA VAL A 180 12.45 -10.33 -11.31
C VAL A 180 12.68 -8.85 -10.99
N LEU A 181 12.19 -7.98 -11.87
CA LEU A 181 12.27 -6.53 -11.70
C LEU A 181 11.19 -6.05 -10.74
N LYS A 182 9.95 -6.53 -10.96
CA LYS A 182 8.79 -6.10 -10.19
C LYS A 182 7.74 -7.21 -10.13
N VAL A 183 7.11 -7.34 -8.95
CA VAL A 183 5.90 -8.15 -8.74
C VAL A 183 4.80 -7.22 -8.23
N GLU A 184 3.70 -7.15 -8.96
CA GLU A 184 2.47 -6.45 -8.57
C GLU A 184 1.41 -7.49 -8.20
N LEU A 185 0.91 -7.41 -6.97
CA LEU A 185 -0.17 -8.26 -6.48
C LEU A 185 -1.31 -7.36 -6.02
N ARG A 186 -2.47 -7.48 -6.66
CA ARG A 186 -3.71 -6.81 -6.25
C ARG A 186 -4.75 -7.85 -5.88
N ALA A 187 -5.35 -7.73 -4.72
CA ALA A 187 -6.37 -8.64 -4.23
C ALA A 187 -7.72 -7.94 -4.08
N TRP A 188 -8.79 -8.61 -4.46
CA TRP A 188 -10.16 -8.15 -4.28
C TRP A 188 -10.89 -9.07 -3.31
N ALA A 189 -11.52 -8.47 -2.32
CA ALA A 189 -12.46 -9.18 -1.45
C ALA A 189 -13.81 -9.42 -2.16
N LYS A 190 -14.60 -10.38 -1.65
CA LYS A 190 -15.99 -10.58 -2.11
C LYS A 190 -16.87 -9.34 -1.92
N SER A 191 -16.55 -8.49 -0.97
CA SER A 191 -17.22 -7.19 -0.75
C SER A 191 -16.99 -6.19 -1.89
N GLY A 192 -16.00 -6.42 -2.78
CA GLY A 192 -15.63 -5.57 -3.91
C GLY A 192 -14.53 -4.56 -3.59
N VAL A 193 -14.08 -4.44 -2.34
CA VAL A 193 -12.91 -3.63 -2.00
C VAL A 193 -11.62 -4.34 -2.42
N PHE A 194 -10.58 -3.56 -2.72
CA PHE A 194 -9.29 -4.10 -3.12
C PHE A 194 -8.14 -3.46 -2.36
N ASN A 195 -7.03 -4.17 -2.30
CA ASN A 195 -5.74 -3.70 -1.83
C ASN A 195 -4.63 -4.40 -2.63
N GLY A 196 -3.42 -3.87 -2.61
CA GLY A 196 -2.31 -4.46 -3.33
C GLY A 196 -0.96 -4.12 -2.74
N VAL A 197 0.04 -4.85 -3.19
CA VAL A 197 1.45 -4.66 -2.85
C VAL A 197 2.26 -4.69 -4.14
N GLU A 198 3.28 -3.85 -4.19
CA GLU A 198 4.32 -3.87 -5.20
C GLU A 198 5.63 -4.27 -4.53
N LEU A 199 6.33 -5.24 -5.10
CA LEU A 199 7.64 -5.70 -4.65
C LEU A 199 8.65 -5.47 -5.77
N THR A 200 9.78 -4.87 -5.44
CA THR A 200 10.86 -4.54 -6.38
C THR A 200 12.18 -5.16 -5.89
N PRO A 201 12.29 -6.51 -5.93
CA PRO A 201 13.45 -7.22 -5.38
C PRO A 201 14.75 -7.03 -6.17
N TRP A 202 14.66 -6.36 -7.32
CA TRP A 202 15.76 -6.21 -8.25
C TRP A 202 16.85 -5.28 -7.74
N ARG A 203 18.09 -5.75 -7.86
CA ARG A 203 19.29 -4.96 -7.58
C ARG A 203 20.47 -5.46 -8.42
N ILE A 204 21.41 -4.57 -8.68
CA ILE A 204 22.71 -4.87 -9.27
C ILE A 204 23.79 -4.30 -8.35
N ASP A 205 24.68 -5.16 -7.90
CA ASP A 205 25.92 -4.75 -7.23
C ASP A 205 26.96 -4.43 -8.31
N ILE A 206 27.48 -3.22 -8.33
CA ILE A 206 28.44 -2.76 -9.33
C ILE A 206 29.84 -3.17 -8.89
N PRO A 207 30.54 -4.03 -9.65
CA PRO A 207 31.94 -4.35 -9.39
C PRO A 207 32.82 -3.09 -9.42
N HIS A 208 33.74 -2.98 -8.51
CA HIS A 208 34.62 -1.81 -8.39
C HIS A 208 35.95 -2.16 -7.73
N GLU A 209 36.94 -1.30 -7.98
CA GLU A 209 38.16 -1.26 -7.19
C GLU A 209 37.98 -0.30 -6.02
N GLU A 210 38.55 -0.67 -4.86
CA GLU A 210 38.41 0.15 -3.66
C GLU A 210 39.13 1.49 -3.81
N VAL A 211 38.39 2.57 -3.49
CA VAL A 211 38.94 3.93 -3.41
C VAL A 211 39.61 4.11 -2.06
N ASN A 212 40.89 4.40 -2.09
CA ASN A 212 41.66 4.68 -0.88
C ASN A 212 41.58 6.16 -0.51
N PHE A 213 41.27 6.43 0.72
CA PHE A 213 41.26 7.78 1.27
C PHE A 213 42.43 7.96 2.24
N ALA A 214 43.03 9.14 2.25
CA ALA A 214 43.98 9.47 3.29
C ALA A 214 43.32 9.38 4.69
N SER A 215 44.12 9.13 5.72
CA SER A 215 43.63 8.96 7.09
C SER A 215 42.75 10.15 7.51
N GLY A 216 41.54 9.88 7.97
CA GLY A 216 40.56 10.90 8.36
C GLY A 216 40.02 11.78 7.22
N LYS A 217 40.34 11.48 5.95
CA LYS A 217 39.88 12.24 4.79
C LYS A 217 38.78 11.50 4.02
N TRP A 218 38.04 12.28 3.22
CA TRP A 218 36.97 11.81 2.34
C TRP A 218 37.02 12.38 0.92
N ASP A 219 38.05 13.20 0.61
CA ASP A 219 38.23 13.72 -0.72
C ASP A 219 38.81 12.64 -1.65
N VAL A 220 38.19 12.44 -2.81
CA VAL A 220 38.72 11.52 -3.85
C VAL A 220 39.86 12.20 -4.56
N SER A 221 41.06 11.66 -4.42
CA SER A 221 42.24 12.20 -5.15
C SER A 221 42.15 11.92 -6.65
N PRO A 222 42.86 12.66 -7.52
CA PRO A 222 42.87 12.39 -8.96
C PRO A 222 43.31 10.96 -9.32
N GLU A 223 44.29 10.40 -8.58
CA GLU A 223 44.78 9.03 -8.76
C GLU A 223 43.71 7.99 -8.44
N GLU A 224 42.97 8.20 -7.35
CA GLU A 224 41.91 7.32 -6.91
C GLU A 224 40.64 7.45 -7.78
N ALA A 225 40.43 8.63 -8.38
CA ALA A 225 39.33 8.88 -9.31
C ALA A 225 39.38 7.98 -10.55
N VAL A 226 40.54 7.50 -10.95
CA VAL A 226 40.69 6.58 -12.09
C VAL A 226 39.98 5.26 -11.83
N LYS A 227 39.95 4.78 -10.57
CA LYS A 227 39.25 3.55 -10.17
C LYS A 227 37.75 3.68 -10.32
N LEU A 228 37.22 4.88 -10.16
CA LEU A 228 35.76 5.16 -10.31
C LEU A 228 35.30 5.14 -11.78
N GLU A 229 36.19 5.32 -12.76
CA GLU A 229 35.81 5.35 -14.18
C GLU A 229 35.28 4.00 -14.68
N SER A 230 35.83 2.87 -14.19
CA SER A 230 35.34 1.53 -14.52
C SER A 230 33.92 1.33 -14.00
N SER A 231 33.67 1.71 -12.75
CA SER A 231 32.33 1.65 -12.13
C SER A 231 31.35 2.61 -12.81
N LEU A 232 31.78 3.80 -13.20
CA LEU A 232 30.96 4.77 -13.93
C LEU A 232 30.44 4.15 -15.23
N LYS A 233 31.30 3.47 -16.00
CA LYS A 233 30.91 2.78 -17.24
C LYS A 233 29.79 1.78 -16.98
N LEU A 234 29.95 0.90 -15.99
CA LEU A 234 28.93 -0.10 -15.61
C LEU A 234 27.64 0.53 -15.12
N ILE A 235 27.73 1.63 -14.35
CA ILE A 235 26.57 2.39 -13.89
C ILE A 235 25.81 2.98 -15.08
N LEU A 236 26.49 3.59 -16.05
CA LEU A 236 25.85 4.18 -17.23
C LEU A 236 25.23 3.10 -18.14
N GLU A 237 25.90 1.96 -18.34
CA GLU A 237 25.34 0.80 -19.05
C GLU A 237 24.06 0.28 -18.37
N ALA A 238 24.05 0.18 -17.03
CA ALA A 238 22.86 -0.23 -16.29
C ALA A 238 21.74 0.81 -16.42
N ILE A 239 22.04 2.10 -16.37
CA ILE A 239 21.05 3.17 -16.56
C ILE A 239 20.42 3.09 -17.96
N GLU A 240 21.24 2.92 -19.01
CA GLU A 240 20.76 2.78 -20.38
C GLU A 240 19.84 1.57 -20.53
N LYS A 241 20.22 0.43 -19.97
CA LYS A 241 19.51 -0.83 -20.10
C LYS A 241 18.20 -0.87 -19.29
N PHE A 242 18.20 -0.36 -18.07
CA PHE A 242 17.10 -0.57 -17.12
C PHE A 242 16.30 0.69 -16.79
N GLY A 243 16.82 1.88 -17.08
CA GLY A 243 16.19 3.14 -16.72
C GLY A 243 14.83 3.41 -17.37
N SER A 244 14.52 2.76 -18.50
CA SER A 244 13.21 2.83 -19.14
C SER A 244 12.19 1.83 -18.54
N LEU A 245 12.66 0.81 -17.83
CA LEU A 245 11.81 -0.25 -17.27
C LEU A 245 11.32 0.09 -15.86
N ALA A 246 12.12 0.85 -15.09
CA ALA A 246 11.79 1.24 -13.73
C ALA A 246 12.56 2.49 -13.29
N GLU A 247 12.07 3.15 -12.25
CA GLU A 247 12.75 4.29 -11.61
C GLU A 247 13.90 3.81 -10.72
N ILE A 248 15.03 3.51 -11.34
CA ILE A 248 16.23 3.03 -10.65
C ILE A 248 17.01 4.16 -9.97
N LYS A 249 17.72 3.83 -8.89
CA LYS A 249 18.54 4.74 -8.10
C LYS A 249 19.92 4.13 -7.87
N LEU A 250 20.92 4.99 -7.76
CA LEU A 250 22.28 4.59 -7.36
C LEU A 250 22.42 4.77 -5.85
N TYR A 251 22.81 3.72 -5.15
CA TYR A 251 23.10 3.71 -3.72
C TYR A 251 24.58 3.50 -3.48
N ILE A 252 25.16 4.30 -2.59
CA ILE A 252 26.57 4.23 -2.21
C ILE A 252 26.66 4.02 -0.71
N ALA A 253 27.13 2.86 -0.30
CA ALA A 253 27.34 2.49 1.08
C ALA A 253 28.83 2.63 1.43
N GLY A 254 29.15 3.41 2.46
CA GLY A 254 30.53 3.57 2.94
C GLY A 254 30.74 2.77 4.24
N HIS A 255 31.92 2.17 4.36
CA HIS A 255 32.30 1.33 5.52
C HIS A 255 33.71 1.71 6.02
N THR A 256 33.99 1.38 7.28
CA THR A 256 35.30 1.49 7.91
C THR A 256 35.71 0.15 8.53
N ASP A 257 36.96 0.03 8.93
CA ASP A 257 37.34 -0.95 9.91
C ASP A 257 37.00 -0.48 11.35
N THR A 258 37.42 -1.21 12.37
CA THR A 258 37.09 -0.96 13.76
C THR A 258 38.09 -0.04 14.48
N VAL A 259 38.97 0.63 13.75
CA VAL A 259 39.94 1.57 14.34
C VAL A 259 39.28 2.91 14.62
N GLY A 260 39.27 3.32 15.88
CA GLY A 260 38.73 4.60 16.34
C GLY A 260 37.26 4.57 16.75
N PRO A 261 36.71 5.66 17.28
CA PRO A 261 35.34 5.68 17.81
C PRO A 261 34.26 5.41 16.75
N THR A 262 33.31 4.53 17.05
CA THR A 262 32.18 4.16 16.16
C THR A 262 31.46 5.34 15.58
N ALA A 263 31.16 6.39 16.36
CA ALA A 263 30.50 7.60 15.87
C ALA A 263 31.35 8.35 14.82
N SER A 264 32.68 8.37 14.98
CA SER A 264 33.62 8.96 14.02
C SER A 264 33.67 8.12 12.75
N ASN A 265 33.73 6.80 12.86
CA ASN A 265 33.71 5.85 11.75
C ASN A 265 32.44 5.98 10.92
N ARG A 266 31.31 6.15 11.58
CA ARG A 266 30.03 6.38 10.91
C ARG A 266 30.01 7.70 10.12
N THR A 267 30.50 8.78 10.73
CA THR A 267 30.59 10.08 10.04
C THR A 267 31.59 10.06 8.87
N LEU A 268 32.74 9.39 9.07
CA LEU A 268 33.76 9.27 8.05
C LEU A 268 33.28 8.49 6.83
N SER A 269 32.65 7.32 7.06
CA SER A 269 32.10 6.50 5.99
C SER A 269 30.98 7.20 5.22
N LEU A 270 30.12 7.96 5.92
CA LEU A 270 29.06 8.78 5.31
C LEU A 270 29.66 9.85 4.37
N ASN A 271 30.69 10.58 4.82
CA ASN A 271 31.35 11.62 4.02
C ASN A 271 32.05 11.02 2.80
N ARG A 272 32.69 9.85 2.92
CA ARG A 272 33.31 9.12 1.80
C ARG A 272 32.26 8.69 0.78
N ALA A 273 31.16 8.08 1.20
CA ALA A 273 30.06 7.72 0.31
C ALA A 273 29.48 8.93 -0.43
N ARG A 274 29.29 10.06 0.28
CA ARG A 274 28.85 11.33 -0.32
C ARG A 274 29.83 11.85 -1.37
N SER A 275 31.13 11.79 -1.11
CA SER A 275 32.16 12.28 -2.03
C SER A 275 32.18 11.46 -3.32
N ILE A 276 32.10 10.13 -3.21
CA ILE A 276 31.98 9.22 -4.36
C ILE A 276 30.71 9.53 -5.17
N GLY A 277 29.57 9.68 -4.49
CA GLY A 277 28.30 10.02 -5.15
C GLY A 277 28.37 11.37 -5.86
N THR A 278 29.02 12.35 -5.25
CA THR A 278 29.23 13.67 -5.86
C THR A 278 30.09 13.56 -7.12
N TRP A 279 31.11 12.71 -7.09
CA TRP A 279 31.95 12.46 -8.26
C TRP A 279 31.13 11.82 -9.41
N PHE A 280 30.35 10.76 -9.15
CA PHE A 280 29.48 10.15 -10.17
C PHE A 280 28.47 11.15 -10.73
N ARG A 281 27.89 12.01 -9.88
CA ARG A 281 26.98 13.06 -10.32
C ARG A 281 27.65 14.05 -11.27
N LYS A 282 28.87 14.49 -10.95
CA LYS A 282 29.69 15.39 -11.82
C LYS A 282 30.01 14.72 -13.14
N LYS A 283 30.21 13.40 -13.17
CA LYS A 283 30.56 12.62 -14.39
C LYS A 283 29.34 12.23 -15.22
N GLY A 284 28.14 12.69 -14.88
CA GLY A 284 26.95 12.56 -15.73
C GLY A 284 25.90 11.57 -15.29
N VAL A 285 26.02 10.94 -14.12
CA VAL A 285 24.94 10.11 -13.57
C VAL A 285 23.74 11.01 -13.24
N ARG A 286 22.58 10.78 -13.88
CA ARG A 286 21.38 11.62 -13.77
C ARG A 286 20.25 10.99 -12.96
N ILE A 287 20.29 9.68 -12.69
CA ILE A 287 19.34 9.04 -11.80
C ILE A 287 19.52 9.54 -10.35
N PRO A 288 18.53 9.38 -9.45
CA PRO A 288 18.69 9.73 -8.04
C PRO A 288 19.87 8.99 -7.42
N VAL A 289 20.75 9.72 -6.73
CA VAL A 289 21.88 9.16 -5.98
C VAL A 289 21.55 9.21 -4.49
N ARG A 290 21.72 8.10 -3.81
CA ARG A 290 21.55 7.93 -2.37
C ARG A 290 22.88 7.51 -1.76
N TYR A 291 23.15 7.92 -0.54
CA TYR A 291 24.35 7.52 0.18
C TYR A 291 24.07 7.29 1.67
N GLU A 292 24.84 6.37 2.27
CA GLU A 292 24.76 6.08 3.70
C GLU A 292 26.15 5.66 4.21
N GLY A 293 26.42 5.97 5.48
CA GLY A 293 27.63 5.55 6.18
C GLY A 293 27.31 4.48 7.20
N PHE A 294 27.87 3.33 7.02
CA PHE A 294 27.70 2.18 7.93
C PHE A 294 28.79 2.11 9.00
N GLY A 295 29.89 2.88 8.82
CA GLY A 295 31.02 2.80 9.73
C GLY A 295 31.52 1.37 9.84
N GLU A 296 31.69 0.90 11.08
CA GLU A 296 32.09 -0.45 11.46
C GLU A 296 30.91 -1.38 11.77
N ASP A 297 29.67 -0.88 11.67
CA ASP A 297 28.47 -1.67 12.01
C ASP A 297 28.16 -2.79 11.01
N ALA A 298 28.79 -2.78 9.83
CA ALA A 298 28.59 -3.78 8.77
C ALA A 298 29.93 -4.30 8.24
N LEU A 299 30.66 -4.99 9.08
CA LEU A 299 31.97 -5.56 8.72
C LEU A 299 31.82 -6.67 7.67
N LEU A 300 32.69 -6.68 6.66
CA LEU A 300 32.84 -7.76 5.70
C LEU A 300 33.61 -8.92 6.32
N VAL A 301 34.65 -8.59 7.08
CA VAL A 301 35.47 -9.53 7.85
C VAL A 301 35.30 -9.19 9.33
N ALA A 302 34.88 -10.16 10.15
CA ALA A 302 34.76 -9.97 11.58
C ALA A 302 36.12 -9.70 12.19
N THR A 303 36.25 -8.58 12.90
CA THR A 303 37.47 -8.16 13.61
C THR A 303 37.13 -7.79 15.05
N ASN A 304 38.15 -7.80 15.90
CA ASN A 304 38.04 -7.17 17.23
C ASN A 304 38.00 -5.64 17.08
N ASP A 305 37.66 -4.95 18.18
CA ASP A 305 37.76 -3.51 18.25
C ASP A 305 39.24 -3.04 18.09
N GLU A 306 39.42 -1.82 17.54
CA GLU A 306 40.72 -1.21 17.26
C GLU A 306 41.65 -2.06 16.34
N GLN A 307 41.05 -2.82 15.42
CA GLN A 307 41.80 -3.66 14.49
C GLN A 307 41.69 -3.16 13.07
N GLU A 308 42.83 -2.88 12.40
CA GLU A 308 42.86 -2.57 10.99
C GLU A 308 42.49 -3.76 10.13
N GLU A 309 41.56 -3.55 9.17
CA GLU A 309 41.21 -4.53 8.16
C GLU A 309 40.87 -3.82 6.85
N ALA A 310 41.73 -4.01 5.84
CA ALA A 310 41.56 -3.35 4.56
C ALA A 310 40.24 -3.69 3.88
N LYS A 311 39.74 -4.92 3.96
CA LYS A 311 38.48 -5.36 3.37
C LYS A 311 37.26 -4.71 4.02
N ASN A 312 37.37 -4.23 5.26
CA ASN A 312 36.32 -3.50 5.93
C ASN A 312 36.27 -2.03 5.50
N ARG A 313 37.39 -1.45 5.06
CA ARG A 313 37.50 -0.08 4.53
C ARG A 313 37.07 -0.03 3.06
N ARG A 314 35.80 -0.10 2.77
CA ARG A 314 35.24 -0.22 1.44
C ARG A 314 34.06 0.73 1.18
N ALA A 315 33.70 0.87 -0.08
CA ALA A 315 32.42 1.44 -0.50
C ALA A 315 31.71 0.43 -1.43
N GLU A 316 30.41 0.32 -1.34
CA GLU A 316 29.60 -0.53 -2.20
C GLU A 316 28.72 0.36 -3.10
N TYR A 317 28.59 0.00 -4.39
CA TYR A 317 27.75 0.72 -5.35
C TYR A 317 26.65 -0.22 -5.82
N ILE A 318 25.40 0.20 -5.57
CA ILE A 318 24.24 -0.64 -5.82
C ILE A 318 23.25 0.15 -6.69
N ILE A 319 22.75 -0.45 -7.76
CA ILE A 319 21.60 0.07 -8.49
C ILE A 319 20.40 -0.76 -8.08
N ALA A 320 19.35 -0.09 -7.59
CA ALA A 320 18.12 -0.74 -7.15
C ALA A 320 16.92 0.21 -7.35
N ILE A 321 15.71 -0.34 -7.32
CA ILE A 321 14.46 0.43 -7.38
C ILE A 321 14.13 0.94 -5.99
N ASP A 322 14.10 0.06 -5.00
CA ASP A 322 13.87 0.38 -3.59
C ASP A 322 15.16 0.46 -2.79
N ASP A 323 15.08 1.03 -1.60
CA ASP A 323 16.19 1.12 -0.69
C ASP A 323 16.72 -0.30 -0.38
N PRO A 324 17.98 -0.61 -0.71
CA PRO A 324 18.51 -1.95 -0.53
C PRO A 324 18.58 -2.30 0.97
N SER A 325 18.12 -3.52 1.29
CA SER A 325 18.28 -4.08 2.61
C SER A 325 19.76 -4.38 2.88
N THR A 326 20.25 -3.99 4.03
CA THR A 326 21.60 -4.31 4.49
C THR A 326 21.47 -5.39 5.56
N LYS A 327 22.01 -6.58 5.29
CA LYS A 327 22.03 -7.67 6.28
C LYS A 327 23.01 -7.33 7.42
N ASN A 328 22.65 -7.73 8.64
CA ASN A 328 23.52 -7.66 9.83
C ASN A 328 23.89 -6.26 10.32
N VAL A 329 23.08 -5.24 10.05
CA VAL A 329 23.27 -3.93 10.69
C VAL A 329 22.30 -3.75 11.86
N PRO A 330 22.74 -3.13 12.98
CA PRO A 330 21.90 -2.95 14.17
C PRO A 330 20.88 -1.80 14.06
N PHE A 331 20.76 -1.18 12.88
CA PHE A 331 19.87 -0.05 12.61
C PHE A 331 19.24 -0.15 11.21
N GLN A 332 18.16 0.58 11.00
CA GLN A 332 17.58 0.75 9.66
C GLN A 332 18.37 1.86 8.92
N PRO A 333 18.94 1.57 7.73
CA PRO A 333 19.63 2.56 6.93
C PRO A 333 18.73 3.76 6.61
N LYS A 334 19.28 4.97 6.75
CA LYS A 334 18.58 6.22 6.40
C LYS A 334 19.25 6.85 5.19
N TRP A 335 19.09 6.24 4.04
CA TRP A 335 19.67 6.67 2.79
C TRP A 335 19.40 8.15 2.49
N GLN A 336 20.45 8.95 2.54
CA GLN A 336 20.40 10.38 2.28
C GLN A 336 20.41 10.65 0.77
N ARG A 337 19.73 11.70 0.36
CA ARG A 337 19.72 12.15 -1.03
C ARG A 337 20.89 13.11 -1.28
N LEU A 338 21.59 12.90 -2.40
CA LEU A 338 22.65 13.81 -2.87
C LEU A 338 22.07 15.03 -3.56
#